data_4c761fecff3e9a841c88ff142bbeedda
#
_entry.id   4c761fecff3e9a841c88ff142bbeedda
#
_cell.length_a   1.000
_cell.length_b   1.000
_cell.length_c   1.000
_cell.angle_alpha   90.00
_cell.angle_beta   90.00
_cell.angle_gamma   90.00
#
_symmetry.space_group_name_H-M   'P 1'
#
loop_
_entity.id
_entity.type
_entity.pdbx_description
1 polymer ?
#
loop_
_entity_poly.entity_id
_entity_poly.type
_entity_poly.pdbx_seq_one_letter_code
_entity_poly.pdbx_strand_id
1 'polypeptide(L)'
;MMSTNTNTTQTPAMTRLFLKRLEGDMRDIRKNLMNFVTAIQDEKDKKLFYFMLRPQDEPYVGGLYLGKIELPDDYPKKPGSFYMLTPNGRFTINAKICLTNSSYHLESWTPSWSIRNMIVGISSIFIADDTTGISHIKDTKQNRQRMAHESIAFNLKNYPDIFKRFELYVNPDGSVKSNEEVDKLVDAVKVKVKPKIETNEEVAKX
;
A
#
# COMPACT_ATOMS: atom_id res chain seq x y z
N MET A 1 -8.15 43.51 32.39
CA MET A 1 -7.09 42.88 31.59
C MET A 1 -7.40 41.40 31.46
N MET A 2 -7.93 41.00 30.30
CA MET A 2 -8.23 39.57 30.02
C MET A 2 -7.00 38.90 29.41
N SER A 3 -6.45 37.97 30.14
CA SER A 3 -5.34 37.13 29.64
C SER A 3 -5.91 36.09 28.70
N THR A 4 -5.63 36.21 27.41
CA THR A 4 -5.98 35.19 26.44
C THR A 4 -4.92 34.12 26.50
N ASN A 5 -5.23 33.06 27.21
CA ASN A 5 -4.44 31.82 27.16
C ASN A 5 -4.73 31.13 25.83
N THR A 6 -3.90 31.38 24.85
CA THR A 6 -3.91 30.55 23.65
C THR A 6 -3.19 29.24 23.96
N ASN A 7 -3.96 28.25 24.35
CA ASN A 7 -3.47 26.89 24.42
C ASN A 7 -3.28 26.39 22.97
N THR A 8 -2.13 26.67 22.41
CA THR A 8 -1.68 25.98 21.22
C THR A 8 -1.29 24.56 21.66
N THR A 9 -2.19 23.61 21.43
CA THR A 9 -1.86 22.19 21.53
C THR A 9 -0.82 21.90 20.45
N GLN A 10 0.43 22.04 20.81
CA GLN A 10 1.51 21.60 19.94
C GLN A 10 1.44 20.08 19.85
N THR A 11 1.17 19.58 18.64
CA THR A 11 1.30 18.16 18.35
C THR A 11 2.73 17.75 18.74
N PRO A 12 2.91 16.72 19.58
CA PRO A 12 4.28 16.33 19.95
C PRO A 12 5.08 16.01 18.69
N ALA A 13 6.29 16.55 18.62
CA ALA A 13 7.19 16.27 17.52
C ALA A 13 7.40 14.76 17.45
N MET A 14 7.30 14.19 16.23
CA MET A 14 7.55 12.77 16.02
C MET A 14 8.96 12.43 16.48
N THR A 15 9.09 11.35 17.24
CA THR A 15 10.39 10.92 17.74
C THR A 15 11.28 10.51 16.59
N ARG A 16 12.60 10.65 16.81
CA ARG A 16 13.60 10.22 15.85
C ARG A 16 13.48 8.73 15.54
N LEU A 17 13.16 7.91 16.54
CA LEU A 17 12.98 6.47 16.38
C LEU A 17 11.78 6.16 15.47
N PHE A 18 10.68 6.90 15.65
CA PHE A 18 9.49 6.74 14.82
C PHE A 18 9.80 7.06 13.35
N LEU A 19 10.50 8.18 13.11
CA LEU A 19 10.89 8.58 11.75
C LEU A 19 11.83 7.57 11.10
N LYS A 20 12.79 7.04 11.87
CA LYS A 20 13.70 5.99 11.40
C LYS A 20 12.93 4.72 11.03
N ARG A 21 11.93 4.36 11.85
CA ARG A 21 11.08 3.20 11.57
C ARG A 21 10.36 3.37 10.24
N LEU A 22 9.78 4.56 9.98
CA LEU A 22 9.06 4.83 8.74
C LEU A 22 10.01 4.78 7.53
N GLU A 23 11.22 5.34 7.67
CA GLU A 23 12.24 5.27 6.61
C GLU A 23 12.61 3.83 6.30
N GLY A 24 12.75 2.99 7.33
CA GLY A 24 13.04 1.57 7.17
C GLY A 24 11.92 0.84 6.45
N ASP A 25 10.68 1.15 6.80
CA ASP A 25 9.51 0.54 6.15
C ASP A 25 9.44 0.91 4.66
N MET A 26 9.73 2.17 4.32
CA MET A 26 9.76 2.59 2.91
C MET A 26 10.93 1.92 2.16
N ARG A 27 12.07 1.78 2.81
CA ARG A 27 13.22 1.07 2.22
C ARG A 27 12.86 -0.39 1.94
N ASP A 28 12.14 -1.04 2.86
CA ASP A 28 11.67 -2.42 2.68
C ASP A 28 10.79 -2.54 1.43
N ILE A 29 9.88 -1.60 1.21
CA ILE A 29 9.02 -1.58 0.03
C ILE A 29 9.86 -1.41 -1.25
N ARG A 30 10.83 -0.48 -1.24
CA ARG A 30 11.67 -0.21 -2.42
C ARG A 30 12.59 -1.38 -2.76
N LYS A 31 13.09 -2.09 -1.75
CA LYS A 31 13.99 -3.24 -1.95
C LYS A 31 13.25 -4.52 -2.34
N ASN A 32 11.98 -4.61 -2.01
CA ASN A 32 11.17 -5.80 -2.23
C ASN A 32 9.92 -5.45 -3.05
N LEU A 33 10.13 -4.85 -4.21
CA LEU A 33 9.04 -4.45 -5.10
C LEU A 33 8.20 -5.65 -5.51
N MET A 34 6.90 -5.42 -5.60
CA MET A 34 5.93 -6.44 -6.02
C MET A 34 5.12 -5.88 -7.20
N ASN A 35 4.75 -6.76 -8.13
CA ASN A 35 4.02 -6.31 -9.32
C ASN A 35 2.53 -6.05 -9.03
N PHE A 36 2.00 -6.48 -7.88
CA PHE A 36 0.57 -6.45 -7.58
C PHE A 36 0.17 -5.39 -6.56
N VAL A 37 1.11 -4.80 -5.83
CA VAL A 37 0.82 -3.73 -4.87
C VAL A 37 2.11 -2.95 -4.57
N THR A 38 1.97 -1.65 -4.34
CA THR A 38 3.08 -0.84 -3.82
C THR A 38 2.50 0.33 -3.04
N ALA A 39 3.38 1.11 -2.40
CA ALA A 39 2.96 2.22 -1.54
C ALA A 39 3.95 3.38 -1.64
N ILE A 40 3.43 4.55 -1.33
CA ILE A 40 4.21 5.79 -1.22
C ILE A 40 3.82 6.48 0.08
N GLN A 41 4.72 7.28 0.62
CA GLN A 41 4.45 8.10 1.81
C GLN A 41 3.95 9.48 1.38
N ASP A 42 2.97 10.03 2.12
CA ASP A 42 2.50 11.39 1.87
C ASP A 42 3.66 12.38 2.09
N GLU A 43 3.70 13.45 1.30
CA GLU A 43 4.81 14.41 1.35
C GLU A 43 4.76 15.27 2.63
N LYS A 44 3.59 15.50 3.18
CA LYS A 44 3.40 16.39 4.34
C LYS A 44 3.15 15.63 5.64
N ASP A 45 2.33 14.58 5.59
CA ASP A 45 1.98 13.79 6.77
C ASP A 45 2.75 12.47 6.76
N LYS A 46 3.75 12.36 7.63
CA LYS A 46 4.62 11.18 7.70
C LYS A 46 3.89 9.91 8.12
N LYS A 47 2.73 10.03 8.77
CA LYS A 47 1.91 8.89 9.22
C LYS A 47 0.88 8.48 8.17
N LEU A 48 0.81 9.17 7.05
CA LEU A 48 -0.12 8.87 5.97
C LEU A 48 0.62 8.25 4.80
N PHE A 49 0.18 7.08 4.38
CA PHE A 49 0.70 6.36 3.22
C PHE A 49 -0.44 6.12 2.25
N TYR A 50 -0.11 6.11 0.97
CA TYR A 50 -1.02 5.69 -0.08
C TYR A 50 -0.52 4.38 -0.65
N PHE A 51 -1.44 3.47 -0.96
CA PHE A 51 -1.10 2.22 -1.62
C PHE A 51 -1.91 2.09 -2.91
N MET A 52 -1.35 1.34 -3.85
CA MET A 52 -2.00 1.07 -5.13
C MET A 52 -2.06 -0.43 -5.33
N LEU A 53 -3.28 -0.97 -5.40
CA LEU A 53 -3.51 -2.37 -5.73
C LEU A 53 -3.55 -2.53 -7.24
N ARG A 54 -2.83 -3.53 -7.74
CA ARG A 54 -2.83 -3.90 -9.16
C ARG A 54 -3.12 -5.40 -9.24
N PRO A 55 -4.38 -5.80 -8.99
CA PRO A 55 -4.70 -7.22 -8.90
C PRO A 55 -4.46 -7.93 -10.23
N GLN A 56 -4.06 -9.21 -10.13
CA GLN A 56 -3.82 -10.06 -11.29
C GLN A 56 -4.96 -11.07 -11.50
N ASP A 57 -6.02 -10.96 -10.70
CA ASP A 57 -7.14 -11.90 -10.69
C ASP A 57 -8.44 -11.23 -11.14
N GLU A 58 -9.23 -11.97 -11.91
CA GLU A 58 -10.58 -11.52 -12.25
C GLU A 58 -11.46 -11.51 -10.99
N PRO A 59 -12.39 -10.58 -10.85
CA PRO A 59 -12.86 -9.58 -11.84
C PRO A 59 -12.11 -8.25 -11.80
N TYR A 60 -10.99 -8.17 -11.11
CA TYR A 60 -10.29 -6.91 -10.83
C TYR A 60 -9.12 -6.63 -11.78
N VAL A 61 -8.72 -7.59 -12.61
CA VAL A 61 -7.55 -7.45 -13.48
C VAL A 61 -7.73 -6.26 -14.43
N GLY A 62 -6.66 -5.49 -14.61
CA GLY A 62 -6.69 -4.26 -15.41
C GLY A 62 -7.00 -3.03 -14.58
N GLY A 63 -7.44 -3.19 -13.34
CA GLY A 63 -7.71 -2.08 -12.43
C GLY A 63 -6.47 -1.63 -11.67
N LEU A 64 -6.46 -0.34 -11.31
CA LEU A 64 -5.51 0.24 -10.38
C LEU A 64 -6.32 0.94 -9.29
N TYR A 65 -6.21 0.43 -8.07
CA TYR A 65 -7.08 0.86 -6.98
C TYR A 65 -6.25 1.54 -5.91
N LEU A 66 -6.48 2.85 -5.78
CA LEU A 66 -5.82 3.68 -4.79
C LEU A 66 -6.49 3.51 -3.44
N GLY A 67 -5.68 3.39 -2.40
CA GLY A 67 -6.14 3.42 -1.02
C GLY A 67 -5.16 4.18 -0.15
N LYS A 68 -5.49 4.30 1.13
CA LYS A 68 -4.59 4.96 2.08
C LYS A 68 -4.50 4.18 3.38
N ILE A 69 -3.38 4.35 4.06
CA ILE A 69 -3.11 3.81 5.40
C ILE A 69 -2.82 5.00 6.32
N GLU A 70 -3.57 5.10 7.40
CA GLU A 70 -3.31 6.07 8.46
C GLU A 70 -2.67 5.34 9.63
N LEU A 71 -1.43 5.68 9.95
CA LEU A 71 -0.70 5.04 11.05
C LEU A 71 -1.07 5.70 12.38
N PRO A 72 -1.24 4.91 13.44
CA PRO A 72 -1.45 5.50 14.77
C PRO A 72 -0.15 6.07 15.33
N ASP A 73 -0.26 6.91 16.34
CA ASP A 73 0.91 7.50 17.00
C ASP A 73 1.83 6.46 17.63
N ASP A 74 1.27 5.33 18.03
CA ASP A 74 2.06 4.25 18.66
C ASP A 74 2.50 3.16 17.67
N TYR A 75 2.40 3.42 16.35
CA TYR A 75 2.99 2.51 15.37
C TYR A 75 4.48 2.32 15.69
N PRO A 76 5.06 1.15 15.65
CA PRO A 76 4.53 -0.12 15.12
C PRO A 76 3.85 -1.05 16.13
N LYS A 77 3.50 -0.57 17.31
CA LYS A 77 2.78 -1.41 18.29
C LYS A 77 1.43 -1.85 17.74
N LYS A 78 0.78 -0.96 16.99
CA LYS A 78 -0.49 -1.23 16.31
C LYS A 78 -0.35 -0.97 14.82
N PRO A 79 -1.04 -1.73 13.97
CA PRO A 79 -1.02 -1.49 12.52
C PRO A 79 -1.81 -0.24 12.17
N GLY A 80 -1.73 0.17 10.91
CA GLY A 80 -2.49 1.29 10.40
C GLY A 80 -3.94 0.93 10.09
N SER A 81 -4.73 1.96 9.84
CA SER A 81 -6.12 1.85 9.38
C SER A 81 -6.13 1.99 7.86
N PHE A 82 -6.95 1.16 7.19
CA PHE A 82 -7.02 1.09 5.74
C PHE A 82 -8.30 1.72 5.22
N TYR A 83 -8.19 2.43 4.10
CA TYR A 83 -9.33 3.03 3.39
C TYR A 83 -9.10 2.87 1.89
N MET A 84 -10.13 2.46 1.15
CA MET A 84 -10.07 2.51 -0.32
C MET A 84 -10.55 3.87 -0.80
N LEU A 85 -9.91 4.40 -1.84
CA LEU A 85 -10.27 5.69 -2.45
C LEU A 85 -10.87 5.51 -3.84
N THR A 86 -10.44 4.49 -4.58
CA THR A 86 -10.96 4.18 -5.92
C THR A 86 -12.15 3.24 -5.79
N PRO A 87 -13.29 3.53 -6.45
CA PRO A 87 -14.42 2.58 -6.48
C PRO A 87 -13.99 1.23 -7.03
N ASN A 88 -14.41 0.16 -6.38
CA ASN A 88 -13.87 -1.16 -6.65
C ASN A 88 -14.90 -2.29 -6.58
N GLY A 89 -16.02 -2.10 -5.89
CA GLY A 89 -17.05 -3.13 -5.73
C GLY A 89 -16.75 -4.18 -4.67
N ARG A 90 -15.63 -4.04 -3.97
CA ARG A 90 -15.22 -4.99 -2.91
C ARG A 90 -15.32 -4.35 -1.52
N PHE A 91 -14.93 -3.08 -1.41
CA PHE A 91 -14.98 -2.30 -0.16
C PHE A 91 -15.60 -0.95 -0.43
N THR A 92 -16.35 -0.44 0.54
CA THR A 92 -16.86 0.94 0.51
C THR A 92 -15.68 1.91 0.53
N ILE A 93 -15.71 2.88 -0.38
CA ILE A 93 -14.64 3.89 -0.42
C ILE A 93 -14.81 4.88 0.74
N ASN A 94 -13.68 5.42 1.19
CA ASN A 94 -13.59 6.43 2.27
C ASN A 94 -14.15 5.93 3.60
N ALA A 95 -14.21 4.62 3.79
CA ALA A 95 -14.66 3.99 5.03
C ALA A 95 -13.56 3.06 5.54
N LYS A 96 -13.35 3.06 6.85
CA LYS A 96 -12.35 2.19 7.46
C LYS A 96 -12.71 0.72 7.19
N ILE A 97 -11.76 -0.04 6.66
CA ILE A 97 -11.95 -1.45 6.35
C ILE A 97 -11.71 -2.25 7.63
N CYS A 98 -12.70 -3.08 7.99
CA CYS A 98 -12.57 -3.99 9.11
C CYS A 98 -11.92 -5.29 8.63
N LEU A 99 -10.75 -5.61 9.19
CA LEU A 99 -9.99 -6.79 8.80
C LEU A 99 -10.04 -7.89 9.86
N THR A 100 -10.75 -7.66 10.98
CA THR A 100 -10.75 -8.58 12.11
C THR A 100 -11.46 -9.91 11.81
N ASN A 101 -12.39 -9.91 10.84
CA ASN A 101 -13.16 -11.12 10.48
C ASN A 101 -12.69 -11.75 9.18
N SER A 102 -11.53 -11.34 8.67
CA SER A 102 -10.98 -11.91 7.44
C SER A 102 -10.12 -13.13 7.75
N SER A 103 -9.91 -13.98 6.74
CA SER A 103 -9.00 -15.12 6.86
C SER A 103 -7.54 -14.66 6.97
N TYR A 104 -7.25 -13.40 6.66
CA TYR A 104 -5.93 -12.81 6.83
C TYR A 104 -5.90 -12.06 8.15
N HIS A 105 -5.25 -12.64 9.14
CA HIS A 105 -5.31 -12.16 10.53
C HIS A 105 -4.35 -11.01 10.79
N LEU A 106 -4.81 -9.76 10.62
CA LEU A 106 -4.09 -8.61 11.18
C LEU A 106 -4.13 -8.62 12.72
N GLU A 107 -4.96 -9.49 13.30
CA GLU A 107 -4.94 -9.76 14.74
C GLU A 107 -3.58 -10.29 15.20
N SER A 108 -2.84 -10.94 14.31
CA SER A 108 -1.49 -11.43 14.60
C SER A 108 -0.41 -10.39 14.31
N TRP A 109 -0.78 -9.12 14.18
CA TRP A 109 0.18 -8.04 14.00
C TRP A 109 1.22 -8.05 15.09
N THR A 110 2.49 -7.93 14.70
CA THR A 110 3.62 -7.76 15.61
C THR A 110 4.42 -6.54 15.17
N PRO A 111 5.15 -5.89 16.10
CA PRO A 111 5.96 -4.73 15.70
C PRO A 111 7.07 -5.03 14.69
N SER A 112 7.42 -6.28 14.47
CA SER A 112 8.40 -6.65 13.44
C SER A 112 7.82 -6.59 12.02
N TRP A 113 6.48 -6.59 11.89
CA TRP A 113 5.84 -6.42 10.59
C TRP A 113 5.97 -4.96 10.15
N SER A 114 5.92 -4.76 8.84
CA SER A 114 6.12 -3.44 8.23
C SER A 114 4.90 -3.03 7.43
N ILE A 115 4.94 -1.83 6.86
CA ILE A 115 3.91 -1.36 5.92
C ILE A 115 3.83 -2.32 4.73
N ARG A 116 4.95 -2.91 4.30
CA ARG A 116 4.94 -3.92 3.25
C ARG A 116 4.04 -5.10 3.61
N ASN A 117 4.12 -5.60 4.85
CA ASN A 117 3.23 -6.67 5.33
C ASN A 117 1.77 -6.24 5.28
N MET A 118 1.48 -4.99 5.65
CA MET A 118 0.12 -4.46 5.63
C MET A 118 -0.45 -4.40 4.21
N ILE A 119 0.34 -3.92 3.23
CA ILE A 119 -0.18 -3.80 1.86
C ILE A 119 -0.30 -5.17 1.18
N VAL A 120 0.56 -6.13 1.51
CA VAL A 120 0.38 -7.52 1.07
C VAL A 120 -0.91 -8.07 1.66
N GLY A 121 -1.17 -7.79 2.93
CA GLY A 121 -2.38 -8.23 3.61
C GLY A 121 -3.64 -7.71 2.96
N ILE A 122 -3.73 -6.40 2.73
CA ILE A 122 -4.92 -5.81 2.11
C ILE A 122 -5.09 -6.32 0.67
N SER A 123 -4.00 -6.54 -0.05
CA SER A 123 -4.05 -7.10 -1.40
C SER A 123 -4.67 -8.50 -1.38
N SER A 124 -4.27 -9.34 -0.43
CA SER A 124 -4.81 -10.69 -0.29
C SER A 124 -6.29 -10.69 0.04
N ILE A 125 -6.70 -9.82 0.96
CA ILE A 125 -8.11 -9.70 1.37
C ILE A 125 -8.96 -9.18 0.21
N PHE A 126 -8.42 -8.25 -0.58
CA PHE A 126 -9.15 -7.64 -1.70
C PHE A 126 -9.59 -8.69 -2.71
N ILE A 127 -8.71 -9.62 -3.06
CA ILE A 127 -9.01 -10.64 -4.07
C ILE A 127 -9.75 -11.86 -3.48
N ALA A 128 -9.82 -11.99 -2.15
CA ALA A 128 -10.54 -13.09 -1.50
C ALA A 128 -12.04 -12.92 -1.69
N ASP A 129 -12.75 -14.04 -1.78
CA ASP A 129 -14.21 -14.05 -2.00
C ASP A 129 -15.01 -13.95 -0.70
N ASP A 130 -14.42 -13.38 0.34
CA ASP A 130 -15.04 -13.19 1.64
C ASP A 130 -15.67 -11.80 1.72
N THR A 131 -17.00 -11.74 1.78
CA THR A 131 -17.73 -10.48 1.82
C THR A 131 -18.25 -10.14 3.22
N THR A 132 -17.74 -10.82 4.25
CA THR A 132 -18.14 -10.54 5.63
C THR A 132 -17.25 -9.46 6.24
N GLY A 133 -17.86 -8.54 6.97
CA GLY A 133 -17.15 -7.49 7.67
C GLY A 133 -17.69 -6.11 7.34
N ILE A 134 -17.36 -5.15 8.21
CA ILE A 134 -17.76 -3.75 8.03
C ILE A 134 -16.99 -3.17 6.83
N SER A 135 -17.70 -2.45 5.98
CA SER A 135 -17.22 -1.83 4.74
C SER A 135 -17.00 -2.81 3.58
N HIS A 136 -17.27 -4.10 3.77
CA HIS A 136 -17.25 -5.07 2.69
C HIS A 136 -18.52 -4.94 1.83
N ILE A 137 -18.36 -5.02 0.52
CA ILE A 137 -19.46 -4.89 -0.45
C ILE A 137 -19.65 -6.23 -1.14
N LYS A 138 -20.91 -6.59 -1.34
CA LYS A 138 -21.31 -7.70 -2.19
C LYS A 138 -21.79 -7.10 -3.52
N ASP A 139 -21.00 -7.27 -4.58
CA ASP A 139 -21.32 -6.70 -5.90
C ASP A 139 -21.18 -7.79 -6.95
N THR A 140 -21.71 -7.52 -8.13
CA THR A 140 -21.65 -8.47 -9.25
C THR A 140 -20.25 -8.45 -9.88
N LYS A 141 -19.90 -9.55 -10.51
CA LYS A 141 -18.66 -9.68 -11.28
C LYS A 141 -18.62 -8.62 -12.40
N GLN A 142 -19.74 -8.39 -13.07
CA GLN A 142 -19.85 -7.40 -14.15
C GLN A 142 -19.56 -6.00 -13.66
N ASN A 143 -20.15 -5.60 -12.52
CA ASN A 143 -19.90 -4.28 -11.93
C ASN A 143 -18.44 -4.12 -11.51
N ARG A 144 -17.86 -5.16 -10.94
CA ARG A 144 -16.44 -5.14 -10.54
C ARG A 144 -15.53 -5.02 -11.75
N GLN A 145 -15.84 -5.71 -12.84
CA GLN A 145 -15.09 -5.58 -14.10
C GLN A 145 -15.21 -4.17 -14.70
N ARG A 146 -16.41 -3.59 -14.64
CA ARG A 146 -16.63 -2.21 -15.12
C ARG A 146 -15.80 -1.23 -14.29
N MET A 147 -15.80 -1.38 -12.98
CA MET A 147 -15.02 -0.51 -12.08
C MET A 147 -13.52 -0.66 -12.33
N ALA A 148 -13.04 -1.87 -12.64
CA ALA A 148 -11.65 -2.09 -13.01
C ALA A 148 -11.28 -1.27 -14.24
N HIS A 149 -12.12 -1.31 -15.29
CA HIS A 149 -11.90 -0.53 -16.52
C HIS A 149 -11.93 0.97 -16.27
N GLU A 150 -12.76 1.43 -15.34
CA GLU A 150 -12.94 2.86 -15.06
C GLU A 150 -11.93 3.41 -14.04
N SER A 151 -11.17 2.54 -13.39
CA SER A 151 -10.34 2.92 -12.23
C SER A 151 -9.26 3.94 -12.58
N ILE A 152 -8.59 3.76 -13.73
CA ILE A 152 -7.49 4.63 -14.14
C ILE A 152 -8.02 6.05 -14.42
N ALA A 153 -9.13 6.15 -15.16
CA ALA A 153 -9.74 7.45 -15.46
C ALA A 153 -10.23 8.13 -14.16
N PHE A 154 -10.78 7.35 -13.24
CA PHE A 154 -11.20 7.86 -11.93
C PHE A 154 -10.02 8.46 -11.18
N ASN A 155 -8.91 7.75 -11.12
CA ASN A 155 -7.72 8.20 -10.39
C ASN A 155 -7.12 9.46 -11.01
N LEU A 156 -7.07 9.52 -12.34
CA LEU A 156 -6.54 10.69 -13.05
C LEU A 156 -7.42 11.92 -12.83
N LYS A 157 -8.73 11.74 -12.73
CA LYS A 157 -9.66 12.83 -12.49
C LYS A 157 -9.62 13.32 -11.04
N ASN A 158 -9.58 12.40 -10.07
CA ASN A 158 -9.79 12.74 -8.67
C ASN A 158 -8.49 12.83 -7.87
N TYR A 159 -7.43 12.11 -8.26
CA TYR A 159 -6.16 12.05 -7.54
C TYR A 159 -4.98 12.10 -8.50
N PRO A 160 -4.93 13.10 -9.42
CA PRO A 160 -3.90 13.08 -10.48
C PRO A 160 -2.48 13.10 -9.94
N ASP A 161 -2.20 13.90 -8.92
CA ASP A 161 -0.84 14.06 -8.41
C ASP A 161 -0.39 12.80 -7.66
N ILE A 162 -1.25 12.26 -6.80
CA ILE A 162 -0.95 11.04 -6.04
C ILE A 162 -0.77 9.86 -7.02
N PHE A 163 -1.67 9.73 -7.99
CA PHE A 163 -1.64 8.63 -8.96
C PHE A 163 -0.32 8.60 -9.73
N LYS A 164 0.16 9.76 -10.19
CA LYS A 164 1.39 9.86 -10.97
C LYS A 164 2.66 9.59 -10.13
N ARG A 165 2.56 9.68 -8.80
CA ARG A 165 3.69 9.36 -7.92
C ARG A 165 3.96 7.85 -7.83
N PHE A 166 3.03 7.01 -8.27
CA PHE A 166 3.22 5.55 -8.31
C PHE A 166 4.01 5.17 -9.57
N GLU A 167 5.28 5.52 -9.59
CA GLU A 167 6.16 5.41 -10.76
C GLU A 167 6.34 3.96 -11.22
N LEU A 168 6.13 2.99 -10.34
CA LEU A 168 6.19 1.57 -10.73
C LEU A 168 5.13 1.24 -11.78
N TYR A 169 3.94 1.85 -11.68
CA TYR A 169 2.79 1.54 -12.55
C TYR A 169 2.43 2.64 -13.53
N VAL A 170 2.79 3.89 -13.24
CA VAL A 170 2.26 5.06 -13.93
C VAL A 170 3.41 5.92 -14.46
N ASN A 171 3.31 6.31 -15.72
CA ASN A 171 4.27 7.20 -16.36
C ASN A 171 3.99 8.66 -15.98
N PRO A 172 4.98 9.57 -16.13
CA PRO A 172 4.76 10.98 -15.78
C PRO A 172 3.60 11.65 -16.51
N ASP A 173 3.23 11.17 -17.69
CA ASP A 173 2.11 11.72 -18.46
C ASP A 173 0.75 11.15 -18.00
N GLY A 174 0.74 10.24 -17.04
CA GLY A 174 -0.48 9.62 -16.52
C GLY A 174 -0.87 8.32 -17.23
N SER A 175 -0.16 7.95 -18.29
CA SER A 175 -0.40 6.66 -18.94
C SER A 175 0.13 5.53 -18.05
N VAL A 176 -0.48 4.35 -18.19
CA VAL A 176 -0.16 3.19 -17.35
C VAL A 176 0.87 2.30 -18.06
N LYS A 177 1.86 1.87 -17.31
CA LYS A 177 2.89 0.97 -17.82
C LYS A 177 2.29 -0.40 -18.15
N SER A 178 2.84 -1.04 -19.18
CA SER A 178 2.44 -2.39 -19.57
C SER A 178 2.88 -3.40 -18.50
N ASN A 179 2.26 -4.59 -18.52
CA ASN A 179 2.65 -5.69 -17.64
C ASN A 179 4.14 -6.01 -17.78
N GLU A 180 4.65 -6.01 -19.01
CA GLU A 180 6.06 -6.29 -19.28
C GLU A 180 6.99 -5.25 -18.67
N GLU A 181 6.62 -3.96 -18.77
CA GLU A 181 7.40 -2.88 -18.18
C GLU A 181 7.46 -3.00 -16.66
N VAL A 182 6.31 -3.28 -16.01
CA VAL A 182 6.24 -3.44 -14.56
C VAL A 182 7.11 -4.63 -14.13
N ASP A 183 6.95 -5.76 -14.80
CA ASP A 183 7.71 -6.98 -14.46
C ASP A 183 9.22 -6.76 -14.60
N LYS A 184 9.65 -6.01 -15.62
CA LYS A 184 11.07 -5.68 -15.79
C LYS A 184 11.60 -4.85 -14.64
N LEU A 185 10.82 -3.86 -14.18
CA LEU A 185 11.22 -3.00 -13.05
C LEU A 185 11.32 -3.83 -11.76
N VAL A 186 10.36 -4.70 -11.52
CA VAL A 186 10.36 -5.58 -10.34
C VAL A 186 11.56 -6.52 -10.37
N ASP A 187 11.81 -7.16 -11.52
CA ASP A 187 12.92 -8.10 -11.68
C ASP A 187 14.28 -7.42 -11.54
N ALA A 188 14.41 -6.18 -12.02
CA ALA A 188 15.65 -5.41 -11.89
C ALA A 188 16.02 -5.18 -10.42
N VAL A 189 15.02 -4.92 -9.57
CA VAL A 189 15.26 -4.73 -8.14
C VAL A 189 15.67 -6.06 -7.48
N LYS A 190 15.04 -7.16 -7.87
CA LYS A 190 15.40 -8.50 -7.35
C LYS A 190 16.85 -8.86 -7.63
N VAL A 191 17.35 -8.53 -8.82
CA VAL A 191 18.74 -8.80 -9.19
C VAL A 191 19.72 -8.00 -8.33
N LYS A 192 19.37 -6.74 -8.02
CA LYS A 192 20.23 -5.87 -7.20
C LYS A 192 20.26 -6.29 -5.73
N VAL A 193 19.22 -6.93 -5.24
CA VAL A 193 19.06 -7.29 -3.82
C VAL A 193 19.58 -8.68 -3.50
N LYS A 194 19.75 -9.55 -4.52
CA LYS A 194 20.30 -10.88 -4.30
C LYS A 194 21.70 -10.75 -3.68
N PRO A 195 21.94 -11.29 -2.48
CA PRO A 195 23.30 -11.31 -1.94
C PRO A 195 24.17 -12.10 -2.92
N LYS A 196 25.39 -11.60 -3.15
CA LYS A 196 26.39 -12.36 -3.85
C LYS A 196 26.62 -13.63 -3.03
N ILE A 197 26.09 -14.74 -3.48
CA ILE A 197 26.48 -16.03 -2.94
C ILE A 197 27.92 -16.19 -3.40
N GLU A 198 28.85 -15.87 -2.51
CA GLU A 198 30.23 -16.27 -2.71
C GLU A 198 30.21 -17.78 -2.71
N THR A 199 30.30 -18.33 -3.89
CA THR A 199 30.50 -19.77 -4.01
C THR A 199 31.84 -20.09 -3.35
N ASN A 200 31.78 -20.67 -2.20
CA ASN A 200 32.98 -21.21 -1.52
C ASN A 200 33.52 -22.44 -2.26
N GLU A 201 33.65 -22.33 -3.57
CA GLU A 201 34.27 -23.42 -4.35
C GLU A 201 35.80 -23.34 -4.31
N GLU A 202 36.37 -22.23 -3.81
CA GLU A 202 37.80 -22.10 -3.69
C GLU A 202 38.38 -22.63 -2.37
N VAL A 203 37.53 -22.94 -1.39
CA VAL A 203 38.00 -23.46 -0.09
C VAL A 203 38.10 -24.97 -0.06
N ALA A 204 37.59 -25.67 -1.09
CA ALA A 204 37.63 -27.14 -1.15
C ALA A 204 38.87 -27.69 -1.89
N LYS A 205 39.84 -26.85 -2.36
CA LYS A 205 41.10 -27.31 -2.96
C LYS A 205 42.26 -26.98 -2.00
N UNK A 206 42.20 -27.80 -1.23
CA UNK A 206 43.27 -27.58 -0.43
C UNK A 206 43.96 -28.60 0.06
#